data_7c7a4dc1401237fd4f3da9f9fb01abb2
#
_entry.id   7c7a4dc1401237fd4f3da9f9fb01abb2
#
_cell.length_a   1.000
_cell.length_b   1.000
_cell.length_c   1.000
_cell.angle_alpha   90.00
_cell.angle_beta   90.00
_cell.angle_gamma   90.00
#
_symmetry.space_group_name_H-M   'P 1'
#
loop_
_entity.id
_entity.type
_entity.pdbx_description
1 polymer ?
#
loop_
_entity_poly.entity_id
_entity_poly.type
_entity_poly.pdbx_seq_one_letter_code
_entity_poly.pdbx_strand_id
1 'polypeptide(L)'
;MCIRDRSLTGIKNLIFRDVRNLSGGEFQRLLMARAIAKNPDFLVLDEPVQGVDYPGEIALYKTIQEIVKNINCGILLISHNLHVVMSQTDHVICLNGHVCCSGAPKSIVKEPEYIKLFGKNIDPTLAFYQHEHDHQHLPDGSVDQSN
;
A
#
# COMPACT_ATOMS: atom_id res chain seq x y z
N MET A 1 -7.94 22.59 -4.38
CA MET A 1 -7.96 21.10 -4.44
C MET A 1 -9.09 20.67 -5.36
N CYS A 2 -8.76 19.90 -6.40
CA CYS A 2 -9.69 19.50 -7.46
C CYS A 2 -10.76 18.53 -6.94
N ILE A 3 -11.95 18.47 -7.58
CA ILE A 3 -13.00 17.49 -7.26
C ILE A 3 -12.49 16.05 -7.43
N ARG A 4 -11.63 15.83 -8.45
CA ARG A 4 -10.96 14.55 -8.72
C ARG A 4 -10.14 14.08 -7.51
N ASP A 5 -9.29 14.96 -6.93
CA ASP A 5 -8.38 14.59 -5.85
C ASP A 5 -9.13 14.18 -4.59
N ARG A 6 -10.23 14.88 -4.31
CA ARG A 6 -11.14 14.56 -3.19
C ARG A 6 -11.85 13.22 -3.39
N SER A 7 -12.16 12.88 -4.63
CA SER A 7 -12.79 11.60 -4.98
C SER A 7 -11.83 10.44 -4.82
N LEU A 8 -10.62 10.57 -5.37
CA LEU A 8 -9.57 9.55 -5.32
C LEU A 8 -9.17 9.21 -3.88
N THR A 9 -9.08 10.22 -3.02
CA THR A 9 -8.65 10.03 -1.63
C THR A 9 -9.78 9.79 -0.63
N GLY A 10 -11.04 9.78 -1.10
CA GLY A 10 -12.21 9.53 -0.25
C GLY A 10 -12.51 10.60 0.79
N ILE A 11 -12.03 11.85 0.62
CA ILE A 11 -12.19 12.93 1.59
C ILE A 11 -13.37 13.87 1.31
N LYS A 12 -14.27 13.52 0.37
CA LYS A 12 -15.42 14.36 0.03
C LYS A 12 -16.24 14.79 1.23
N ASN A 13 -16.47 13.88 2.15
CA ASN A 13 -17.30 14.10 3.35
C ASN A 13 -16.56 14.83 4.49
N LEU A 14 -15.27 15.11 4.31
CA LEU A 14 -14.40 15.70 5.33
C LEU A 14 -14.16 17.21 5.12
N ILE A 15 -14.67 17.78 4.03
CA ILE A 15 -14.33 19.15 3.56
C ILE A 15 -14.67 20.23 4.61
N PHE A 16 -15.71 20.00 5.41
CA PHE A 16 -16.16 20.93 6.45
C PHE A 16 -15.79 20.50 7.86
N ARG A 17 -15.03 19.38 8.00
CA ARG A 17 -14.55 18.93 9.31
C ARG A 17 -13.28 19.67 9.72
N ASP A 18 -13.21 19.98 11.02
CA ASP A 18 -11.96 20.47 11.62
C ASP A 18 -10.93 19.34 11.61
N VAL A 19 -9.70 19.68 11.18
CA VAL A 19 -8.57 18.72 11.07
C VAL A 19 -8.29 18.03 12.41
N ARG A 20 -8.52 18.71 13.53
CA ARG A 20 -8.32 18.17 14.87
C ARG A 20 -9.27 17.03 15.23
N ASN A 21 -10.39 16.92 14.51
CA ASN A 21 -11.44 15.92 14.74
C ASN A 21 -11.39 14.77 13.72
N LEU A 22 -10.31 14.67 12.93
CA LEU A 22 -10.12 13.58 11.99
C LEU A 22 -9.51 12.37 12.70
N SER A 23 -9.94 11.16 12.32
CA SER A 23 -9.23 9.92 12.68
C SER A 23 -7.86 9.86 11.99
N GLY A 24 -6.95 9.00 12.46
CA GLY A 24 -5.64 8.81 11.84
C GLY A 24 -5.73 8.51 10.35
N GLY A 25 -6.60 7.59 9.93
CA GLY A 25 -6.81 7.27 8.52
C GLY A 25 -7.43 8.41 7.71
N GLU A 26 -8.37 9.18 8.29
CA GLU A 26 -8.92 10.38 7.65
C GLU A 26 -7.85 11.44 7.44
N PHE A 27 -6.99 11.64 8.44
CA PHE A 27 -5.88 12.58 8.36
C PHE A 27 -4.86 12.17 7.30
N GLN A 28 -4.48 10.90 7.22
CA GLN A 28 -3.57 10.40 6.19
C GLN A 28 -4.15 10.58 4.78
N ARG A 29 -5.44 10.30 4.57
CA ARG A 29 -6.11 10.58 3.29
C ARG A 29 -6.12 12.06 2.94
N LEU A 30 -6.28 12.94 3.93
CA LEU A 30 -6.19 14.39 3.71
C LEU A 30 -4.77 14.80 3.28
N LEU A 31 -3.72 14.29 3.93
CA LEU A 31 -2.32 14.55 3.56
C LEU A 31 -2.04 14.06 2.13
N MET A 32 -2.55 12.90 1.77
CA MET A 32 -2.40 12.34 0.42
C MET A 32 -3.12 13.21 -0.62
N ALA A 33 -4.35 13.66 -0.36
CA ALA A 33 -5.07 14.58 -1.23
C ALA A 33 -4.30 15.90 -1.44
N ARG A 34 -3.67 16.40 -0.39
CA ARG A 34 -2.81 17.59 -0.47
C ARG A 34 -1.58 17.33 -1.34
N ALA A 35 -0.95 16.17 -1.19
CA ALA A 35 0.25 15.80 -1.93
C ALA A 35 -0.01 15.71 -3.44
N ILE A 36 -1.15 15.11 -3.85
CA ILE A 36 -1.50 14.93 -5.27
C ILE A 36 -2.14 16.17 -5.92
N ALA A 37 -2.50 17.20 -5.15
CA ALA A 37 -3.23 18.37 -5.64
C ALA A 37 -2.50 19.17 -6.73
N LYS A 38 -1.18 19.02 -6.83
CA LYS A 38 -0.33 19.67 -7.85
C LYS A 38 0.03 18.78 -9.02
N ASN A 39 -0.59 17.57 -9.13
CA ASN A 39 -0.22 16.54 -10.11
C ASN A 39 1.30 16.28 -10.13
N PRO A 40 1.88 15.79 -9.04
CA PRO A 40 3.30 15.53 -9.00
C PRO A 40 3.69 14.38 -9.92
N ASP A 41 4.88 14.43 -10.50
CA ASP A 41 5.47 13.32 -11.26
C ASP A 41 5.97 12.21 -10.32
N PHE A 42 6.23 12.57 -9.05
CA PHE A 42 6.78 11.65 -8.05
C PHE A 42 6.29 11.99 -6.65
N LEU A 43 5.91 10.95 -5.88
CA LEU A 43 5.50 11.03 -4.48
C LEU A 43 6.45 10.25 -3.57
N VAL A 44 6.78 10.83 -2.43
CA VAL A 44 7.47 10.14 -1.34
C VAL A 44 6.48 9.94 -0.20
N LEU A 45 6.25 8.69 0.17
CA LEU A 45 5.35 8.28 1.25
C LEU A 45 6.19 7.59 2.34
N ASP A 46 6.36 8.28 3.45
CA ASP A 46 7.11 7.78 4.61
C ASP A 46 6.13 7.30 5.66
N GLU A 47 6.12 5.97 5.91
CA GLU A 47 5.22 5.28 6.85
C GLU A 47 3.75 5.77 6.75
N PRO A 48 3.12 5.73 5.56
CA PRO A 48 1.83 6.40 5.34
C PRO A 48 0.67 5.83 6.15
N VAL A 49 0.83 4.63 6.72
CA VAL A 49 -0.20 3.96 7.53
C VAL A 49 0.06 4.06 9.04
N GLN A 50 1.10 4.76 9.45
CA GLN A 50 1.42 4.90 10.87
C GLN A 50 0.26 5.55 11.63
N GLY A 51 -0.18 4.88 12.71
CA GLY A 51 -1.30 5.38 13.54
C GLY A 51 -2.69 5.14 12.93
N VAL A 52 -2.79 4.31 11.90
CA VAL A 52 -4.04 3.89 11.27
C VAL A 52 -4.40 2.47 11.72
N ASP A 53 -5.68 2.21 11.96
CA ASP A 53 -6.18 0.87 12.25
C ASP A 53 -6.13 -0.05 11.00
N TYR A 54 -6.14 -1.36 11.21
CA TYR A 54 -5.98 -2.33 10.13
C TYR A 54 -6.95 -2.16 8.94
N PRO A 55 -8.27 -1.92 9.13
CA PRO A 55 -9.18 -1.63 8.02
C PRO A 55 -8.82 -0.35 7.27
N GLY A 56 -8.39 0.68 7.98
CA GLY A 56 -7.93 1.95 7.41
C GLY A 56 -6.62 1.81 6.62
N GLU A 57 -5.71 0.96 7.09
CA GLU A 57 -4.47 0.62 6.37
C GLU A 57 -4.77 0.02 4.99
N ILE A 58 -5.64 -0.99 4.93
CA ILE A 58 -6.06 -1.61 3.66
C ILE A 58 -6.68 -0.56 2.72
N ALA A 59 -7.57 0.29 3.25
CA ALA A 59 -8.22 1.34 2.47
C ALA A 59 -7.21 2.35 1.93
N LEU A 60 -6.19 2.71 2.72
CA LEU A 60 -5.16 3.66 2.32
C LEU A 60 -4.27 3.10 1.20
N TYR A 61 -3.84 1.83 1.29
CA TYR A 61 -3.06 1.20 0.22
C TYR A 61 -3.85 1.07 -1.09
N LYS A 62 -5.14 0.78 -1.04
CA LYS A 62 -6.02 0.85 -2.23
C LYS A 62 -6.03 2.25 -2.83
N THR A 63 -6.12 3.28 -2.00
CA THR A 63 -6.07 4.67 -2.45
C THR A 63 -4.73 4.99 -3.13
N ILE A 64 -3.60 4.52 -2.59
CA ILE A 64 -2.27 4.68 -3.20
C ILE A 64 -2.24 4.03 -4.59
N GLN A 65 -2.74 2.81 -4.74
CA GLN A 65 -2.80 2.13 -6.03
C GLN A 65 -3.67 2.88 -7.06
N GLU A 66 -4.81 3.43 -6.62
CA GLU A 66 -5.67 4.24 -7.48
C GLU A 66 -4.98 5.54 -7.92
N ILE A 67 -4.20 6.17 -7.04
CA ILE A 67 -3.39 7.34 -7.36
C ILE A 67 -2.39 7.01 -8.47
N VAL A 68 -1.62 5.93 -8.33
CA VAL A 68 -0.65 5.48 -9.35
C VAL A 68 -1.34 5.34 -10.70
N LYS A 69 -2.47 4.61 -10.75
CA LYS A 69 -3.21 4.33 -11.99
C LYS A 69 -3.79 5.58 -12.65
N ASN A 70 -4.27 6.56 -11.85
CA ASN A 70 -5.03 7.70 -12.37
C ASN A 70 -4.17 8.94 -12.65
N ILE A 71 -3.01 9.08 -11.98
CA ILE A 71 -2.16 10.28 -12.06
C ILE A 71 -0.87 10.00 -12.83
N ASN A 72 -0.55 8.73 -13.10
CA ASN A 72 0.72 8.31 -13.71
C ASN A 72 1.95 8.89 -12.96
N CYS A 73 1.91 8.74 -11.64
CA CYS A 73 2.90 9.28 -10.72
C CYS A 73 3.78 8.15 -10.18
N GLY A 74 5.10 8.34 -10.18
CA GLY A 74 6.03 7.44 -9.50
C GLY A 74 5.87 7.53 -7.98
N ILE A 75 6.00 6.41 -7.26
CA ILE A 75 5.91 6.40 -5.79
C ILE A 75 7.15 5.77 -5.18
N LEU A 76 7.77 6.48 -4.23
CA LEU A 76 8.71 5.92 -3.29
C LEU A 76 7.98 5.69 -1.96
N LEU A 77 7.75 4.42 -1.64
CA LEU A 77 7.14 4.01 -0.37
C LEU A 77 8.25 3.59 0.60
N ILE A 78 8.33 4.26 1.75
CA ILE A 78 9.21 3.89 2.86
C ILE A 78 8.33 3.22 3.90
N SER A 79 8.63 1.97 4.25
CA SER A 79 7.86 1.20 5.24
C SER A 79 8.70 0.08 5.85
N HIS A 80 8.39 -0.26 7.09
CA HIS A 80 8.91 -1.45 7.76
C HIS A 80 7.95 -2.66 7.63
N ASN A 81 6.78 -2.48 7.04
CA ASN A 81 5.84 -3.57 6.79
C ASN A 81 6.23 -4.35 5.53
N LEU A 82 7.00 -5.42 5.71
CA LEU A 82 7.50 -6.26 4.62
C LEU A 82 6.40 -6.84 3.75
N HIS A 83 5.24 -7.21 4.34
CA HIS A 83 4.13 -7.76 3.57
C HIS A 83 3.63 -6.76 2.52
N VAL A 84 3.46 -5.52 2.92
CA VAL A 84 3.03 -4.45 2.01
C VAL A 84 4.10 -4.18 0.96
N VAL A 85 5.35 -4.00 1.37
CA VAL A 85 6.45 -3.73 0.44
C VAL A 85 6.52 -4.82 -0.61
N MET A 86 6.49 -6.09 -0.22
CA MET A 86 6.61 -7.21 -1.15
C MET A 86 5.41 -7.41 -2.07
N SER A 87 4.20 -7.06 -1.61
CA SER A 87 2.97 -7.28 -2.38
C SER A 87 2.54 -6.09 -3.23
N GLN A 88 3.01 -4.87 -2.92
CA GLN A 88 2.50 -3.64 -3.51
C GLN A 88 3.53 -2.83 -4.31
N THR A 89 4.78 -3.30 -4.41
CA THR A 89 5.84 -2.57 -5.10
C THR A 89 6.43 -3.36 -6.26
N ASP A 90 6.95 -2.65 -7.26
CA ASP A 90 7.62 -3.23 -8.43
C ASP A 90 9.12 -3.43 -8.16
N HIS A 91 9.69 -2.61 -7.28
CA HIS A 91 11.11 -2.60 -6.94
C HIS A 91 11.31 -2.31 -5.46
N VAL A 92 12.21 -3.04 -4.82
CA VAL A 92 12.54 -2.90 -3.40
C VAL A 92 14.00 -2.53 -3.24
N ILE A 93 14.27 -1.62 -2.31
CA ILE A 93 15.62 -1.27 -1.85
C ILE A 93 15.69 -1.51 -0.35
N CYS A 94 16.56 -2.39 0.10
CA CYS A 94 16.78 -2.67 1.52
C CYS A 94 17.89 -1.80 2.09
N LEU A 95 17.58 -1.11 3.19
CA LEU A 95 18.49 -0.20 3.87
C LEU A 95 18.81 -0.69 5.29
N ASN A 96 20.10 -0.73 5.61
CA ASN A 96 20.60 -0.94 6.96
C ASN A 96 21.93 -0.17 7.14
N GLY A 97 21.84 1.15 7.23
CA GLY A 97 23.01 2.04 7.23
C GLY A 97 23.65 2.20 5.82
N HIS A 98 23.43 1.25 4.92
CA HIS A 98 23.81 1.26 3.50
C HIS A 98 22.76 0.49 2.70
N VAL A 99 22.82 0.54 1.37
CA VAL A 99 21.99 -0.30 0.50
C VAL A 99 22.51 -1.73 0.58
N CYS A 100 21.77 -2.63 1.21
CA CYS A 100 22.14 -4.04 1.38
C CYS A 100 21.75 -4.89 0.16
N CYS A 101 20.56 -4.64 -0.37
CA CYS A 101 20.04 -5.35 -1.54
C CYS A 101 19.01 -4.48 -2.27
N SER A 102 18.83 -4.76 -3.57
CA SER A 102 17.91 -4.00 -4.43
C SER A 102 17.46 -4.87 -5.60
N GLY A 103 16.15 -4.89 -5.88
CA GLY A 103 15.59 -5.68 -6.97
C GLY A 103 14.08 -5.85 -6.90
N ALA A 104 13.53 -6.64 -7.84
CA ALA A 104 12.14 -7.02 -7.81
C ALA A 104 11.83 -7.87 -6.55
N PRO A 105 10.64 -7.72 -5.92
CA PRO A 105 10.29 -8.45 -4.69
C PRO A 105 10.54 -9.96 -4.75
N LYS A 106 10.15 -10.61 -5.85
CA LYS A 106 10.35 -12.06 -6.06
C LYS A 106 11.81 -12.49 -6.13
N SER A 107 12.70 -11.59 -6.55
CA SER A 107 14.13 -11.87 -6.69
C SER A 107 14.88 -11.61 -5.38
N ILE A 108 14.55 -10.51 -4.72
CA ILE A 108 15.27 -10.02 -3.55
C ILE A 108 15.18 -10.96 -2.34
N VAL A 109 14.07 -11.70 -2.20
CA VAL A 109 13.87 -12.68 -1.11
C VAL A 109 14.89 -13.83 -1.13
N LYS A 110 15.56 -14.05 -2.25
CA LYS A 110 16.58 -15.09 -2.44
C LYS A 110 18.01 -14.58 -2.17
N GLU A 111 18.16 -13.27 -2.03
CA GLU A 111 19.45 -12.64 -1.80
C GLU A 111 19.96 -12.93 -0.37
N PRO A 112 21.26 -13.31 -0.23
CA PRO A 112 21.84 -13.62 1.09
C PRO A 112 21.73 -12.47 2.08
N GLU A 113 21.88 -11.24 1.62
CA GLU A 113 21.78 -10.03 2.41
C GLU A 113 20.37 -9.79 2.93
N TYR A 114 19.34 -10.07 2.11
CA TYR A 114 17.94 -10.03 2.53
C TYR A 114 17.67 -11.04 3.63
N ILE A 115 18.11 -12.29 3.44
CA ILE A 115 17.96 -13.39 4.41
C ILE A 115 18.68 -13.07 5.72
N LYS A 116 19.83 -12.41 5.64
CA LYS A 116 20.61 -11.98 6.82
C LYS A 116 19.88 -10.88 7.62
N LEU A 117 19.20 -9.94 6.94
CA LEU A 117 18.47 -8.84 7.57
C LEU A 117 17.16 -9.29 8.21
N PHE A 118 16.40 -10.12 7.51
CA PHE A 118 15.01 -10.43 7.88
C PHE A 118 14.81 -11.87 8.35
N GLY A 119 15.81 -12.75 8.17
CA GLY A 119 15.75 -14.16 8.55
C GLY A 119 15.17 -15.07 7.47
N LYS A 120 15.43 -16.40 7.63
CA LYS A 120 14.94 -17.42 6.68
C LYS A 120 13.44 -17.71 6.77
N ASN A 121 12.77 -17.29 7.86
CA ASN A 121 11.40 -17.67 8.18
C ASN A 121 10.34 -16.66 7.73
N ILE A 122 10.73 -15.63 7.01
CA ILE A 122 9.74 -14.79 6.33
C ILE A 122 9.37 -15.54 5.05
N ASP A 123 8.29 -16.33 5.15
CA ASP A 123 7.76 -17.09 4.01
C ASP A 123 7.35 -16.08 2.91
N PRO A 124 8.06 -16.06 1.77
CA PRO A 124 7.71 -15.17 0.67
C PRO A 124 6.29 -15.41 0.15
N THR A 125 5.74 -16.62 0.37
CA THR A 125 4.39 -17.00 -0.06
C THR A 125 3.32 -16.29 0.75
N LEU A 126 3.57 -15.94 2.01
CA LEU A 126 2.65 -15.11 2.81
C LEU A 126 2.54 -13.67 2.27
N ALA A 127 3.61 -13.16 1.65
CA ALA A 127 3.59 -11.84 1.00
C ALA A 127 2.89 -11.87 -0.37
N PHE A 128 2.84 -13.03 -1.02
CA PHE A 128 2.26 -13.21 -2.36
C PHE A 128 0.88 -13.88 -2.34
N TYR A 129 0.20 -13.96 -1.21
CA TYR A 129 -1.18 -14.42 -1.16
C TYR A 129 -2.08 -13.35 -1.80
N GLN A 130 -2.03 -13.29 -3.12
CA GLN A 130 -3.13 -12.74 -3.90
C GLN A 130 -4.28 -13.73 -3.70
N HIS A 131 -5.36 -13.27 -3.08
CA HIS A 131 -6.63 -13.97 -3.13
C HIS A 131 -7.10 -13.96 -4.60
N GLU A 132 -6.62 -14.89 -5.41
CA GLU A 132 -7.36 -15.38 -6.54
C GLU A 132 -8.50 -16.21 -5.95
N HIS A 133 -9.64 -15.54 -5.70
CA HIS A 133 -10.88 -16.24 -5.44
C HIS A 133 -11.35 -16.85 -6.76
N ASP A 134 -10.87 -18.05 -7.06
CA ASP A 134 -11.27 -18.84 -8.21
C ASP A 134 -12.48 -19.75 -7.87
N HIS A 135 -13.32 -19.30 -6.94
CA HIS A 135 -14.55 -20.00 -6.57
C HIS A 135 -15.69 -19.01 -6.32
N GLN A 136 -16.85 -19.31 -6.85
CA GLN A 136 -18.09 -18.60 -6.56
C GLN A 136 -18.77 -19.22 -5.34
N HIS A 137 -19.13 -18.39 -4.37
CA HIS A 137 -19.98 -18.81 -3.27
C HIS A 137 -21.43 -18.85 -3.73
N LEU A 138 -22.08 -20.00 -3.57
CA LEU A 138 -23.50 -20.13 -3.79
C LEU A 138 -24.30 -19.44 -2.67
N PRO A 139 -25.56 -19.05 -2.91
CA PRO A 139 -26.38 -18.36 -1.90
C PRO A 139 -26.62 -19.14 -0.60
N ASP A 140 -26.35 -20.44 -0.58
CA ASP A 140 -26.45 -21.33 0.58
C ASP A 140 -25.13 -21.45 1.37
N GLY A 141 -24.07 -20.75 0.97
CA GLY A 141 -22.76 -20.76 1.63
C GLY A 141 -21.85 -21.92 1.21
N SER A 142 -22.24 -22.77 0.28
CA SER A 142 -21.39 -23.82 -0.29
C SER A 142 -20.47 -23.29 -1.38
N VAL A 143 -19.34 -23.96 -1.61
CA VAL A 143 -18.33 -23.62 -2.63
C VAL A 143 -18.56 -24.52 -3.85
N ASP A 144 -18.73 -23.92 -5.02
CA ASP A 144 -18.78 -24.68 -6.28
C ASP A 144 -17.38 -25.21 -6.63
N GLN A 145 -17.23 -26.54 -6.63
CA GLN A 145 -15.99 -27.26 -6.97
C GLN A 145 -16.00 -27.76 -8.43
N SER A 146 -16.69 -27.11 -9.31
CA SER A 146 -16.67 -27.51 -10.71
C SER A 146 -15.43 -26.95 -11.42
N ASN A 147 -14.43 -27.80 -11.48
CA ASN A 147 -13.31 -28.06 -12.39
C ASN A 147 -12.67 -26.84 -13.09
#